data_7e16bc61a95631e873fd11166ef1d22e
#
_entry.id   7e16bc61a95631e873fd11166ef1d22e
#
_cell.length_a   1.000
_cell.length_b   1.000
_cell.length_c   1.000
_cell.angle_alpha   90.00
_cell.angle_beta   90.00
_cell.angle_gamma   90.00
#
_symmetry.space_group_name_H-M   'P 1'
#
loop_
_entity.id
_entity.type
_entity.pdbx_description
1 polymer ?
#
loop_
_entity_poly.entity_id
_entity_poly.type
_entity_poly.pdbx_seq_one_letter_code
_entity_poly.pdbx_strand_id
1 'polypeptide(L)'
;MKKVQKKNAGTRESGSAKPNAIVLAGLQLFTQYGYRKTSIDDIAHSAQVAKRTVYLHFENKAAVFLAILEYLGDQVRQRCAAAERARGTAVERLTGLLDAYFGMAFELFSKSEHMPELEETFSKLARARIDDLETEYKDRLARFLRSLEETGDIAGPPQGLSVEQIVHILMRTAKGAKHDAKAQGDRKALERRLRELAILAIAAMKK
;
A
#
# COMPACT_ATOMS: atom_id res chain seq x y z
N MET A 1 -45.95 -15.63 37.80
CA MET A 1 -45.43 -14.60 36.89
C MET A 1 -43.91 -14.52 37.07
N LYS A 2 -43.13 -15.15 36.20
CA LYS A 2 -41.64 -15.10 36.21
C LYS A 2 -41.18 -14.18 35.08
N LYS A 3 -40.51 -13.06 35.42
CA LYS A 3 -39.87 -12.15 34.48
C LYS A 3 -38.63 -12.83 33.92
N VAL A 4 -38.61 -13.03 32.61
CA VAL A 4 -37.44 -13.44 31.85
C VAL A 4 -36.61 -12.21 31.55
N GLN A 5 -35.39 -12.12 32.12
CA GLN A 5 -34.40 -11.12 31.76
C GLN A 5 -33.74 -11.49 30.43
N LYS A 6 -33.94 -10.64 29.40
CA LYS A 6 -33.17 -10.67 28.16
C LYS A 6 -31.72 -10.25 28.46
N LYS A 7 -30.76 -11.18 28.41
CA LYS A 7 -29.33 -10.90 28.36
C LYS A 7 -29.00 -10.31 26.99
N ASN A 8 -28.55 -9.07 26.98
CA ASN A 8 -27.92 -8.42 25.82
C ASN A 8 -26.65 -9.18 25.41
N ALA A 9 -26.73 -9.87 24.28
CA ALA A 9 -25.54 -10.36 23.54
C ALA A 9 -25.18 -9.28 22.50
N GLY A 10 -24.31 -8.37 22.87
CA GLY A 10 -23.83 -7.34 21.97
C GLY A 10 -22.64 -6.64 22.62
N THR A 11 -21.44 -7.15 22.47
CA THR A 11 -20.21 -6.34 22.60
C THR A 11 -18.96 -7.24 22.47
N ARG A 12 -18.63 -7.67 21.25
CA ARG A 12 -17.27 -8.21 20.97
C ARG A 12 -16.68 -7.75 19.62
N GLU A 13 -17.39 -6.95 18.81
CA GLU A 13 -16.86 -6.40 17.55
C GLU A 13 -16.34 -4.94 17.64
N SER A 14 -16.49 -4.27 18.76
CA SER A 14 -16.14 -2.83 18.86
C SER A 14 -14.65 -2.53 19.11
N GLY A 15 -13.81 -3.53 19.37
CA GLY A 15 -12.41 -3.31 19.76
C GLY A 15 -11.49 -2.94 18.58
N SER A 16 -11.69 -3.53 17.41
CA SER A 16 -10.83 -3.29 16.22
C SER A 16 -11.37 -2.20 15.28
N ALA A 17 -12.65 -1.89 15.33
CA ALA A 17 -13.28 -0.91 14.45
C ALA A 17 -12.84 0.55 14.75
N LYS A 18 -12.61 0.90 16.01
CA LYS A 18 -12.24 2.26 16.42
C LYS A 18 -10.82 2.67 16.01
N PRO A 19 -9.77 1.86 16.22
CA PRO A 19 -8.43 2.17 15.73
C PRO A 19 -8.40 2.37 14.21
N ASN A 20 -9.08 1.51 13.45
CA ASN A 20 -9.16 1.61 12.00
C ASN A 20 -9.86 2.89 11.54
N ALA A 21 -10.94 3.31 12.20
CA ALA A 21 -11.62 4.58 11.89
C ALA A 21 -10.71 5.78 12.12
N ILE A 22 -9.90 5.79 13.19
CA ILE A 22 -8.93 6.84 13.49
C ILE A 22 -7.83 6.88 12.42
N VAL A 23 -7.31 5.73 12.01
CA VAL A 23 -6.27 5.61 10.97
C VAL A 23 -6.79 6.12 9.62
N LEU A 24 -8.00 5.73 9.23
CA LEU A 24 -8.63 6.18 7.97
C LEU A 24 -8.91 7.68 7.98
N ALA A 25 -9.43 8.22 9.08
CA ALA A 25 -9.64 9.66 9.27
C ALA A 25 -8.30 10.43 9.19
N GLY A 26 -7.26 9.93 9.85
CA GLY A 26 -5.91 10.49 9.76
C GLY A 26 -5.36 10.49 8.34
N LEU A 27 -5.48 9.37 7.61
CA LEU A 27 -5.05 9.26 6.21
C LEU A 27 -5.76 10.29 5.33
N GLN A 28 -7.08 10.41 5.45
CA GLN A 28 -7.86 11.38 4.70
C GLN A 28 -7.43 12.81 4.99
N LEU A 29 -7.33 13.20 6.28
CA LEU A 29 -6.99 14.56 6.68
C LEU A 29 -5.55 14.93 6.32
N PHE A 30 -4.59 14.01 6.48
CA PHE A 30 -3.20 14.27 6.09
C PHE A 30 -3.04 14.44 4.58
N THR A 31 -3.77 13.68 3.77
CA THR A 31 -3.74 13.84 2.32
C THR A 31 -4.43 15.11 1.84
N GLN A 32 -5.46 15.56 2.55
CA GLN A 32 -6.26 16.74 2.18
C GLN A 32 -5.69 18.06 2.71
N TYR A 33 -5.14 18.08 3.94
CA TYR A 33 -4.73 19.31 4.63
C TYR A 33 -3.25 19.34 5.02
N GLY A 34 -2.53 18.24 4.84
CA GLY A 34 -1.14 18.07 5.28
C GLY A 34 -1.02 17.61 6.74
N TYR A 35 0.14 17.08 7.07
CA TYR A 35 0.43 16.60 8.44
C TYR A 35 0.47 17.73 9.46
N ARG A 36 1.10 18.87 9.14
CA ARG A 36 1.30 19.97 10.09
C ARG A 36 0.00 20.61 10.53
N LYS A 37 -0.90 20.87 9.57
CA LYS A 37 -2.19 21.54 9.83
C LYS A 37 -3.24 20.64 10.48
N THR A 38 -3.12 19.33 10.38
CA THR A 38 -4.07 18.38 10.99
C THR A 38 -3.76 18.18 12.46
N SER A 39 -4.75 18.31 13.32
CA SER A 39 -4.67 18.07 14.77
C SER A 39 -5.30 16.72 15.18
N ILE A 40 -5.02 16.28 16.42
CA ILE A 40 -5.72 15.12 17.01
C ILE A 40 -7.22 15.38 17.17
N ASP A 41 -7.61 16.64 17.39
CA ASP A 41 -9.03 17.02 17.50
C ASP A 41 -9.75 16.85 16.16
N ASP A 42 -9.12 17.23 15.05
CA ASP A 42 -9.66 17.04 13.70
C ASP A 42 -9.82 15.56 13.39
N ILE A 43 -8.81 14.74 13.73
CA ILE A 43 -8.85 13.29 13.53
C ILE A 43 -9.98 12.66 14.36
N ALA A 44 -10.12 13.05 15.63
CA ALA A 44 -11.18 12.57 16.51
C ALA A 44 -12.57 12.90 15.96
N HIS A 45 -12.75 14.16 15.52
CA HIS A 45 -14.00 14.62 14.91
C HIS A 45 -14.33 13.84 13.63
N SER A 46 -13.37 13.72 12.71
CA SER A 46 -13.53 12.99 11.45
C SER A 46 -13.81 11.49 11.67
N ALA A 47 -13.16 10.88 12.66
CA ALA A 47 -13.38 9.49 13.06
C ALA A 47 -14.66 9.27 13.89
N GLN A 48 -15.39 10.33 14.22
CA GLN A 48 -16.58 10.31 15.07
C GLN A 48 -16.33 9.66 16.45
N VAL A 49 -15.20 9.95 17.05
CA VAL A 49 -14.81 9.47 18.39
C VAL A 49 -14.45 10.65 19.30
N ALA A 50 -14.50 10.44 20.61
CA ALA A 50 -13.99 11.43 21.55
C ALA A 50 -12.43 11.52 21.43
N LYS A 51 -11.86 12.71 21.64
CA LYS A 51 -10.39 12.93 21.69
C LYS A 51 -9.68 11.94 22.61
N ARG A 52 -10.27 11.67 23.79
CA ARG A 52 -9.78 10.65 24.72
C ARG A 52 -9.67 9.26 24.10
N THR A 53 -10.58 8.91 23.20
CA THR A 53 -10.55 7.62 22.51
C THR A 53 -9.34 7.54 21.57
N VAL A 54 -8.95 8.64 20.90
CA VAL A 54 -7.73 8.65 20.10
C VAL A 54 -6.51 8.39 20.98
N TYR A 55 -6.40 9.10 22.13
CA TYR A 55 -5.26 8.91 23.05
C TYR A 55 -5.22 7.54 23.75
N LEU A 56 -6.34 6.80 23.81
CA LEU A 56 -6.33 5.40 24.27
C LEU A 56 -5.62 4.45 23.30
N HIS A 57 -5.55 4.79 22.01
CA HIS A 57 -4.96 3.95 20.97
C HIS A 57 -3.64 4.50 20.44
N PHE A 58 -3.44 5.82 20.46
CA PHE A 58 -2.29 6.49 19.87
C PHE A 58 -1.79 7.60 20.80
N GLU A 59 -0.56 7.48 21.23
CA GLU A 59 0.08 8.41 22.16
C GLU A 59 0.10 9.85 21.62
N ASN A 60 0.30 10.00 20.30
CA ASN A 60 0.41 11.30 19.66
C ASN A 60 0.09 11.20 18.16
N LYS A 61 0.12 12.33 17.45
CA LYS A 61 -0.14 12.40 16.01
C LYS A 61 0.86 11.58 15.16
N ALA A 62 2.11 11.49 15.61
CA ALA A 62 3.12 10.68 14.93
C ALA A 62 2.79 9.18 15.01
N ALA A 63 2.24 8.71 16.15
CA ALA A 63 1.79 7.33 16.29
C ALA A 63 0.61 7.02 15.34
N VAL A 64 -0.32 7.96 15.14
CA VAL A 64 -1.38 7.81 14.12
C VAL A 64 -0.77 7.73 12.72
N PHE A 65 0.22 8.57 12.42
CA PHE A 65 0.91 8.58 11.12
C PHE A 65 1.64 7.26 10.82
N LEU A 66 2.32 6.70 11.82
CA LEU A 66 2.96 5.38 11.70
C LEU A 66 1.94 4.27 11.50
N ALA A 67 0.81 4.31 12.20
CA ALA A 67 -0.26 3.34 12.03
C ALA A 67 -0.91 3.42 10.63
N ILE A 68 -0.96 4.60 10.01
CA ILE A 68 -1.39 4.74 8.62
C ILE A 68 -0.41 4.01 7.69
N LEU A 69 0.89 4.11 7.91
CA LEU A 69 1.89 3.40 7.11
C LEU A 69 1.73 1.88 7.23
N GLU A 70 1.49 1.36 8.44
CA GLU A 70 1.18 -0.07 8.64
C GLU A 70 -0.09 -0.48 7.89
N TYR A 71 -1.15 0.30 8.02
CA TYR A 71 -2.39 0.05 7.29
C TYR A 71 -2.18 0.01 5.76
N LEU A 72 -1.41 0.95 5.21
CA LEU A 72 -1.08 0.97 3.78
C LEU A 72 -0.25 -0.25 3.37
N GLY A 73 0.72 -0.65 4.19
CA GLY A 73 1.48 -1.89 4.01
C GLY A 73 0.58 -3.12 3.97
N ASP A 74 -0.40 -3.22 4.88
CA ASP A 74 -1.39 -4.31 4.89
C ASP A 74 -2.25 -4.31 3.62
N GLN A 75 -2.68 -3.13 3.14
CA GLN A 75 -3.44 -3.03 1.89
C GLN A 75 -2.60 -3.51 0.69
N VAL A 76 -1.33 -3.15 0.61
CA VAL A 76 -0.41 -3.67 -0.43
C VAL A 76 -0.30 -5.18 -0.33
N ARG A 77 -0.07 -5.73 0.86
CA ARG A 77 0.02 -7.19 1.08
C ARG A 77 -1.23 -7.93 0.61
N GLN A 78 -2.42 -7.41 0.92
CA GLN A 78 -3.70 -7.99 0.51
C GLN A 78 -3.89 -7.95 -1.00
N ARG A 79 -3.63 -6.79 -1.64
CA ARG A 79 -3.73 -6.63 -3.10
C ARG A 79 -2.73 -7.53 -3.83
N CYS A 80 -1.50 -7.64 -3.34
CA CYS A 80 -0.50 -8.55 -3.89
C CYS A 80 -0.96 -10.02 -3.80
N ALA A 81 -1.46 -10.44 -2.63
CA ALA A 81 -1.96 -11.80 -2.46
C ALA A 81 -3.16 -12.11 -3.37
N ALA A 82 -3.99 -11.11 -3.68
CA ALA A 82 -5.06 -11.27 -4.65
C ALA A 82 -4.52 -11.44 -6.08
N ALA A 83 -3.53 -10.61 -6.48
CA ALA A 83 -2.89 -10.67 -7.80
C ALA A 83 -2.16 -12.02 -8.03
N GLU A 84 -1.47 -12.53 -7.01
CA GLU A 84 -0.77 -13.83 -7.09
C GLU A 84 -1.73 -15.01 -7.29
N ARG A 85 -2.92 -14.95 -6.69
CA ARG A 85 -3.96 -16.00 -6.81
C ARG A 85 -4.89 -15.82 -8.00
N ALA A 86 -4.82 -14.68 -8.69
CA ALA A 86 -5.68 -14.41 -9.83
C ALA A 86 -5.42 -15.44 -10.95
N ARG A 87 -6.50 -15.86 -11.61
CA ARG A 87 -6.41 -16.60 -12.86
C ARG A 87 -5.93 -15.64 -13.95
N GLY A 88 -4.93 -16.07 -14.73
CA GLY A 88 -4.40 -15.23 -15.80
C GLY A 88 -2.95 -15.59 -16.13
N THR A 89 -2.42 -14.90 -17.11
CA THR A 89 -1.04 -15.04 -17.58
C THR A 89 -0.04 -14.48 -16.56
N ALA A 90 1.22 -14.87 -16.66
CA ALA A 90 2.31 -14.31 -15.85
C ALA A 90 2.37 -12.76 -15.96
N VAL A 91 2.10 -12.23 -17.16
CA VAL A 91 2.04 -10.76 -17.39
C VAL A 91 0.92 -10.11 -16.59
N GLU A 92 -0.29 -10.67 -16.61
CA GLU A 92 -1.44 -10.09 -15.86
C GLU A 92 -1.22 -10.14 -14.35
N ARG A 93 -0.69 -11.24 -13.84
CA ARG A 93 -0.36 -11.41 -12.42
C ARG A 93 0.76 -10.45 -11.99
N LEU A 94 1.83 -10.31 -12.77
CA LEU A 94 2.91 -9.34 -12.49
C LEU A 94 2.40 -7.91 -12.58
N THR A 95 1.55 -7.58 -13.56
CA THR A 95 0.91 -6.27 -13.66
C THR A 95 0.10 -5.97 -12.39
N GLY A 96 -0.69 -6.93 -11.93
CA GLY A 96 -1.47 -6.79 -10.69
C GLY A 96 -0.59 -6.57 -9.44
N LEU A 97 0.56 -7.24 -9.37
CA LEU A 97 1.53 -7.01 -8.29
C LEU A 97 2.10 -5.59 -8.35
N LEU A 98 2.51 -5.11 -9.52
CA LEU A 98 3.01 -3.74 -9.68
C LEU A 98 1.93 -2.70 -9.36
N ASP A 99 0.69 -2.96 -9.78
CA ASP A 99 -0.44 -2.09 -9.51
C ASP A 99 -0.84 -2.05 -8.02
N ALA A 100 -0.69 -3.16 -7.31
CA ALA A 100 -0.94 -3.23 -5.87
C ALA A 100 -0.13 -2.19 -5.07
N TYR A 101 1.10 -1.90 -5.49
CA TYR A 101 1.98 -0.93 -4.85
C TYR A 101 1.89 0.46 -5.50
N PHE A 102 2.19 0.54 -6.80
CA PHE A 102 2.29 1.83 -7.51
C PHE A 102 0.93 2.44 -7.82
N GLY A 103 -0.05 1.60 -8.19
CA GLY A 103 -1.42 2.01 -8.47
C GLY A 103 -2.12 2.53 -7.21
N MET A 104 -2.01 1.82 -6.10
CA MET A 104 -2.56 2.27 -4.82
C MET A 104 -1.94 3.58 -4.36
N ALA A 105 -0.62 3.72 -4.43
CA ALA A 105 0.05 4.97 -4.08
C ALA A 105 -0.38 6.12 -4.99
N PHE A 106 -0.61 5.87 -6.28
CA PHE A 106 -1.15 6.86 -7.21
C PHE A 106 -2.57 7.28 -6.80
N GLU A 107 -3.47 6.33 -6.55
CA GLU A 107 -4.86 6.59 -6.17
C GLU A 107 -4.96 7.47 -4.92
N LEU A 108 -4.15 7.18 -3.92
CA LEU A 108 -4.19 7.89 -2.64
C LEU A 108 -3.53 9.27 -2.69
N PHE A 109 -2.45 9.42 -3.44
CA PHE A 109 -1.58 10.59 -3.30
C PHE A 109 -1.43 11.44 -4.55
N SER A 110 -1.93 11.03 -5.73
CA SER A 110 -1.73 11.80 -6.96
C SER A 110 -2.37 13.19 -6.93
N LYS A 111 -3.49 13.33 -6.22
CA LYS A 111 -4.25 14.56 -6.10
C LYS A 111 -3.87 15.42 -4.88
N SER A 112 -3.00 14.92 -4.01
CA SER A 112 -2.61 15.65 -2.80
C SER A 112 -1.56 16.71 -3.11
N GLU A 113 -1.90 17.98 -2.88
CA GLU A 113 -0.96 19.09 -2.94
C GLU A 113 0.05 19.06 -1.78
N HIS A 114 -0.24 18.25 -0.73
CA HIS A 114 0.60 18.12 0.47
C HIS A 114 1.62 16.98 0.37
N MET A 115 1.75 16.33 -0.82
CA MET A 115 2.71 15.23 -0.98
C MET A 115 4.15 15.58 -0.58
N PRO A 116 4.71 16.76 -0.93
CA PRO A 116 6.08 17.09 -0.51
C PRO A 116 6.24 17.12 1.01
N GLU A 117 5.24 17.67 1.73
CA GLU A 117 5.23 17.70 3.21
C GLU A 117 5.10 16.27 3.78
N LEU A 118 4.25 15.44 3.18
CA LEU A 118 4.07 14.05 3.61
C LEU A 118 5.34 13.22 3.36
N GLU A 119 6.02 13.39 2.23
CA GLU A 119 7.30 12.74 1.93
C GLU A 119 8.40 13.16 2.92
N GLU A 120 8.47 14.45 3.28
CA GLU A 120 9.37 14.94 4.32
C GLU A 120 9.03 14.30 5.69
N THR A 121 7.75 14.22 6.03
CA THR A 121 7.26 13.63 7.28
C THR A 121 7.57 12.13 7.33
N PHE A 122 7.34 11.39 6.23
CA PHE A 122 7.73 10.00 6.09
C PHE A 122 9.23 9.80 6.29
N SER A 123 10.05 10.64 5.65
CA SER A 123 11.50 10.57 5.78
C SER A 123 11.99 10.80 7.21
N LYS A 124 11.33 11.69 7.96
CA LYS A 124 11.71 12.02 9.34
C LYS A 124 11.23 11.02 10.37
N LEU A 125 9.98 10.54 10.23
CA LEU A 125 9.32 9.75 11.28
C LEU A 125 9.36 8.24 11.02
N ALA A 126 9.50 7.82 9.76
CA ALA A 126 9.21 6.45 9.37
C ALA A 126 10.20 5.84 8.37
N ARG A 127 11.38 6.44 8.18
CA ARG A 127 12.34 6.02 7.14
C ARG A 127 12.66 4.53 7.19
N ALA A 128 13.09 4.03 8.35
CA ALA A 128 13.42 2.62 8.51
C ALA A 128 12.24 1.71 8.18
N ARG A 129 11.03 2.09 8.62
CA ARG A 129 9.82 1.30 8.36
C ARG A 129 9.42 1.28 6.88
N ILE A 130 9.61 2.39 6.18
CA ILE A 130 9.38 2.45 4.72
C ILE A 130 10.37 1.56 4.00
N ASP A 131 11.64 1.61 4.37
CA ASP A 131 12.70 0.78 3.80
C ASP A 131 12.40 -0.72 4.03
N ASP A 132 11.88 -1.10 5.21
CA ASP A 132 11.42 -2.47 5.51
C ASP A 132 10.25 -2.89 4.60
N LEU A 133 9.22 -2.07 4.48
CA LEU A 133 8.05 -2.35 3.64
C LEU A 133 8.43 -2.45 2.15
N GLU A 134 9.34 -1.60 1.69
CA GLU A 134 9.86 -1.66 0.31
C GLU A 134 10.68 -2.95 0.09
N THR A 135 11.46 -3.37 1.08
CA THR A 135 12.24 -4.61 1.03
C THR A 135 11.30 -5.82 1.00
N GLU A 136 10.31 -5.87 1.90
CA GLU A 136 9.28 -6.92 1.91
C GLU A 136 8.58 -7.06 0.55
N TYR A 137 8.25 -5.93 -0.08
CA TYR A 137 7.61 -5.93 -1.39
C TYR A 137 8.56 -6.42 -2.51
N LYS A 138 9.83 -6.01 -2.50
CA LYS A 138 10.86 -6.51 -3.44
C LYS A 138 11.07 -8.01 -3.31
N ASP A 139 11.16 -8.53 -2.09
CA ASP A 139 11.29 -9.95 -1.82
C ASP A 139 10.08 -10.73 -2.32
N ARG A 140 8.89 -10.14 -2.21
CA ARG A 140 7.67 -10.73 -2.74
C ARG A 140 7.70 -10.83 -4.25
N LEU A 141 8.09 -9.77 -4.95
CA LEU A 141 8.26 -9.79 -6.41
C LEU A 141 9.29 -10.84 -6.85
N ALA A 142 10.42 -10.94 -6.14
CA ALA A 142 11.44 -11.92 -6.43
C ALA A 142 10.93 -13.35 -6.26
N ARG A 143 10.22 -13.64 -5.17
CA ARG A 143 9.57 -14.94 -4.96
C ARG A 143 8.56 -15.27 -6.04
N PHE A 144 7.76 -14.29 -6.46
CA PHE A 144 6.80 -14.49 -7.54
C PHE A 144 7.50 -14.86 -8.85
N LEU A 145 8.56 -14.14 -9.25
CA LEU A 145 9.30 -14.47 -10.48
C LEU A 145 9.94 -15.85 -10.40
N ARG A 146 10.53 -16.23 -9.26
CA ARG A 146 11.07 -17.60 -9.07
C ARG A 146 9.98 -18.67 -9.16
N SER A 147 8.80 -18.42 -8.61
CA SER A 147 7.69 -19.38 -8.74
C SER A 147 7.24 -19.59 -10.19
N LEU A 148 7.35 -18.57 -11.05
CA LEU A 148 7.09 -18.72 -12.49
C LEU A 148 8.18 -19.55 -13.18
N GLU A 149 9.42 -19.44 -12.75
CA GLU A 149 10.54 -20.27 -13.25
C GLU A 149 10.35 -21.72 -12.83
N GLU A 150 10.01 -21.98 -11.56
CA GLU A 150 9.74 -23.32 -11.03
C GLU A 150 8.57 -24.01 -11.75
N THR A 151 7.52 -23.25 -12.14
CA THR A 151 6.38 -23.78 -12.90
C THR A 151 6.65 -23.90 -14.41
N GLY A 152 7.76 -23.37 -14.89
CA GLY A 152 8.14 -23.39 -16.31
C GLY A 152 7.43 -22.33 -17.15
N ASP A 153 6.74 -21.37 -16.52
CA ASP A 153 6.10 -20.24 -17.22
C ASP A 153 7.13 -19.26 -17.81
N ILE A 154 8.34 -19.24 -17.23
CA ILE A 154 9.51 -18.49 -17.70
C ILE A 154 10.77 -19.38 -17.59
N ALA A 155 11.85 -19.00 -18.29
CA ALA A 155 13.13 -19.73 -18.26
C ALA A 155 14.11 -19.23 -17.19
N GLY A 156 13.75 -18.15 -16.49
CA GLY A 156 14.64 -17.46 -15.56
C GLY A 156 15.24 -16.18 -16.14
N PRO A 157 16.04 -15.46 -15.35
CA PRO A 157 16.61 -14.18 -15.77
C PRO A 157 17.58 -14.34 -16.95
N PRO A 158 17.69 -13.31 -17.80
CA PRO A 158 18.67 -13.31 -18.90
C PRO A 158 20.09 -13.48 -18.37
N GLN A 159 21.00 -14.01 -19.22
CA GLN A 159 22.39 -14.18 -18.84
C GLN A 159 23.02 -12.87 -18.33
N GLY A 160 23.67 -12.94 -17.17
CA GLY A 160 24.32 -11.79 -16.52
C GLY A 160 23.43 -10.98 -15.60
N LEU A 161 22.14 -11.36 -15.43
CA LEU A 161 21.22 -10.73 -14.49
C LEU A 161 20.73 -11.73 -13.43
N SER A 162 20.48 -11.23 -12.22
CA SER A 162 19.76 -11.98 -11.19
C SER A 162 18.28 -11.55 -11.11
N VAL A 163 17.43 -12.37 -10.48
CA VAL A 163 16.02 -12.01 -10.20
C VAL A 163 15.94 -10.70 -9.41
N GLU A 164 16.84 -10.48 -8.46
CA GLU A 164 16.89 -9.25 -7.64
C GLU A 164 17.19 -8.02 -8.50
N GLN A 165 18.08 -8.17 -9.50
CA GLN A 165 18.38 -7.07 -10.43
C GLN A 165 17.18 -6.78 -11.34
N ILE A 166 16.45 -7.80 -11.80
CA ILE A 166 15.19 -7.60 -12.55
C ILE A 166 14.17 -6.86 -11.66
N VAL A 167 13.99 -7.29 -10.42
CA VAL A 167 13.09 -6.61 -9.46
C VAL A 167 13.52 -5.16 -9.24
N HIS A 168 14.81 -4.90 -9.07
CA HIS A 168 15.33 -3.55 -8.91
C HIS A 168 15.02 -2.66 -10.13
N ILE A 169 15.21 -3.18 -11.34
CA ILE A 169 14.86 -2.47 -12.59
C ILE A 169 13.37 -2.19 -12.65
N LEU A 170 12.51 -3.19 -12.37
CA LEU A 170 11.05 -3.04 -12.33
C LEU A 170 10.63 -1.93 -11.36
N MET A 171 11.16 -1.94 -10.13
CA MET A 171 10.85 -0.95 -9.11
C MET A 171 11.21 0.47 -9.54
N ARG A 172 12.41 0.66 -10.06
CA ARG A 172 12.88 1.99 -10.50
C ARG A 172 12.06 2.52 -11.68
N THR A 173 11.80 1.66 -12.66
CA THR A 173 11.05 2.04 -13.86
C THR A 173 9.57 2.30 -13.54
N ALA A 174 8.95 1.47 -12.70
CA ALA A 174 7.57 1.69 -12.24
C ALA A 174 7.44 2.98 -11.40
N LYS A 175 8.46 3.32 -10.59
CA LYS A 175 8.49 4.60 -9.85
C LYS A 175 8.53 5.80 -10.81
N GLY A 176 9.33 5.73 -11.88
CA GLY A 176 9.35 6.73 -12.94
C GLY A 176 8.01 6.85 -13.64
N ALA A 177 7.42 5.72 -14.06
CA ALA A 177 6.10 5.68 -14.70
C ALA A 177 5.00 6.30 -13.83
N LYS A 178 5.01 6.04 -12.50
CA LYS A 178 4.09 6.67 -11.54
C LYS A 178 4.28 8.18 -11.48
N HIS A 179 5.54 8.66 -11.50
CA HIS A 179 5.84 10.09 -11.48
C HIS A 179 5.28 10.79 -12.73
N ASP A 180 5.54 10.23 -13.92
CA ASP A 180 5.05 10.78 -15.19
C ASP A 180 3.52 10.79 -15.27
N ALA A 181 2.88 9.69 -14.87
CA ALA A 181 1.43 9.58 -14.83
C ALA A 181 0.80 10.58 -13.84
N LYS A 182 1.46 10.84 -12.69
CA LYS A 182 1.02 11.84 -11.72
C LYS A 182 1.05 13.25 -12.32
N ALA A 183 2.12 13.60 -13.05
CA ALA A 183 2.23 14.90 -13.70
C ALA A 183 1.11 15.14 -14.74
N GLN A 184 0.59 14.06 -15.35
CA GLN A 184 -0.50 14.10 -16.33
C GLN A 184 -1.89 13.90 -15.71
N GLY A 185 -1.99 13.51 -14.43
CA GLY A 185 -3.25 13.14 -13.76
C GLY A 185 -3.91 11.88 -14.36
N ASP A 186 -3.17 11.04 -15.09
CA ASP A 186 -3.70 9.91 -15.87
C ASP A 186 -3.38 8.54 -15.22
N ARG A 187 -4.35 8.01 -14.46
CA ARG A 187 -4.29 6.67 -13.86
C ARG A 187 -4.19 5.55 -14.91
N LYS A 188 -4.86 5.72 -16.05
CA LYS A 188 -4.84 4.73 -17.16
C LYS A 188 -3.46 4.70 -17.82
N ALA A 189 -2.77 5.84 -17.91
CA ALA A 189 -1.39 5.87 -18.38
C ALA A 189 -0.46 5.05 -17.46
N LEU A 190 -0.60 5.18 -16.14
CA LEU A 190 0.16 4.35 -15.21
C LEU A 190 -0.12 2.86 -15.43
N GLU A 191 -1.39 2.46 -15.52
CA GLU A 191 -1.78 1.06 -15.74
C GLU A 191 -1.17 0.48 -17.02
N ARG A 192 -1.23 1.23 -18.13
CA ARG A 192 -0.58 0.84 -19.39
C ARG A 192 0.93 0.64 -19.21
N ARG A 193 1.62 1.58 -18.54
CA ARG A 193 3.05 1.50 -18.31
C ARG A 193 3.45 0.32 -17.42
N LEU A 194 2.70 0.05 -16.36
CA LEU A 194 2.94 -1.11 -15.51
C LEU A 194 2.75 -2.42 -16.28
N ARG A 195 1.76 -2.49 -17.17
CA ARG A 195 1.56 -3.64 -18.05
C ARG A 195 2.68 -3.80 -19.09
N GLU A 196 3.14 -2.72 -19.71
CA GLU A 196 4.29 -2.72 -20.62
C GLU A 196 5.55 -3.25 -19.92
N LEU A 197 5.81 -2.80 -18.69
CA LEU A 197 6.94 -3.29 -17.88
C LEU A 197 6.82 -4.78 -17.58
N ALA A 198 5.63 -5.26 -17.23
CA ALA A 198 5.40 -6.67 -16.99
C ALA A 198 5.62 -7.51 -18.28
N ILE A 199 5.16 -7.01 -19.43
CA ILE A 199 5.41 -7.65 -20.74
C ILE A 199 6.91 -7.76 -21.01
N LEU A 200 7.65 -6.67 -20.86
CA LEU A 200 9.10 -6.64 -21.11
C LEU A 200 9.84 -7.58 -20.16
N ALA A 201 9.52 -7.57 -18.87
CA ALA A 201 10.17 -8.44 -17.89
C ALA A 201 9.90 -9.94 -18.20
N ILE A 202 8.65 -10.31 -18.45
CA ILE A 202 8.30 -11.70 -18.75
C ILE A 202 8.87 -12.13 -20.10
N ALA A 203 8.88 -11.26 -21.13
CA ALA A 203 9.47 -11.55 -22.42
C ALA A 203 10.99 -11.77 -22.34
N ALA A 204 11.69 -10.96 -21.55
CA ALA A 204 13.13 -11.11 -21.33
C ALA A 204 13.49 -12.42 -20.59
N MET A 205 12.56 -13.01 -19.85
CA MET A 205 12.74 -14.25 -19.09
C MET A 205 12.14 -15.49 -19.77
N LYS A 206 11.62 -15.36 -21.01
CA LYS A 206 11.17 -16.51 -21.81
C LYS A 206 12.33 -17.23 -22.47
N LYS A 207 12.11 -18.54 -22.78
CA LYS A 207 13.02 -19.32 -23.64
C LYS A 207 13.01 -18.82 -25.05
#